data_776fb9e7a74ede411be968fe242292fa
#
_entry.id   776fb9e7a74ede411be968fe242292fa
#
_cell.length_a   1.000
_cell.length_b   1.000
_cell.length_c   1.000
_cell.angle_alpha   90.00
_cell.angle_beta   90.00
_cell.angle_gamma   90.00
#
_symmetry.space_group_name_H-M   'P 1'
#
loop_
_entity.id
_entity.type
_entity.pdbx_description
1 polymer ?
#
loop_
_entity_poly.entity_id
_entity_poly.type
_entity_poly.pdbx_seq_one_letter_code
_entity_poly.pdbx_strand_id
1 'polypeptide(L)'
;MKAKEFQEAIGCYGKALDLCPTDAATYSNRAMAHLKLKEYARALEDAEAAIKLKEDYVKAYHRRGKAYLALNKVEMAIRDF
;
A
#
# COMPACT_ATOMS: atom_id res chain seq x y z
N MET A 1 0.07 16.23 2.34
CA MET A 1 1.31 15.91 1.59
C MET A 1 1.04 15.98 0.09
N LYS A 2 2.01 16.47 -0.65
CA LYS A 2 1.93 16.52 -2.12
C LYS A 2 2.42 15.19 -2.71
N ALA A 3 2.02 14.88 -3.94
CA ALA A 3 2.40 13.63 -4.62
C ALA A 3 3.91 13.39 -4.59
N LYS A 4 4.71 14.43 -4.78
CA LYS A 4 6.17 14.32 -4.74
C LYS A 4 6.66 13.81 -3.39
N GLU A 5 6.05 14.26 -2.28
CA GLU A 5 6.42 13.82 -0.94
C GLU A 5 6.10 12.34 -0.73
N PHE A 6 4.98 11.85 -1.27
CA PHE A 6 4.66 10.44 -1.20
C PHE A 6 5.64 9.59 -2.02
N GLN A 7 6.04 10.06 -3.19
CA GLN A 7 7.03 9.37 -4.02
C GLN A 7 8.38 9.28 -3.32
N GLU A 8 8.79 10.36 -2.67
CA GLU A 8 10.04 10.39 -1.89
C GLU A 8 9.95 9.44 -0.70
N ALA A 9 8.80 9.40 -0.02
CA ALA A 9 8.57 8.49 1.09
C ALA A 9 8.66 7.03 0.63
N ILE A 10 8.09 6.71 -0.52
CA ILE A 10 8.16 5.35 -1.09
C ILE A 10 9.61 4.94 -1.34
N GLY A 11 10.42 5.85 -1.86
CA GLY A 11 11.84 5.60 -2.06
C GLY A 11 12.58 5.31 -0.74
N CYS A 12 12.27 6.09 0.30
CA CYS A 12 12.83 5.88 1.63
C CYS A 12 12.40 4.53 2.22
N TYR A 13 11.13 4.18 2.08
CA TYR A 13 10.63 2.90 2.56
C TYR A 13 11.29 1.74 1.83
N GLY A 14 11.53 1.88 0.53
CA GLY A 14 12.24 0.86 -0.25
C GLY A 14 13.64 0.62 0.29
N LYS A 15 14.38 1.69 0.61
CA LYS A 15 15.71 1.57 1.21
C LYS A 15 15.65 0.93 2.59
N ALA A 16 14.65 1.30 3.40
CA ALA A 16 14.47 0.71 4.71
C ALA A 16 14.20 -0.79 4.61
N LEU A 17 13.42 -1.22 3.62
CA LEU A 17 13.13 -2.63 3.40
C LEU A 17 14.35 -3.41 2.87
N ASP A 18 15.24 -2.76 2.14
CA ASP A 18 16.51 -3.38 1.74
C ASP A 18 17.37 -3.71 2.96
N LEU A 19 17.32 -2.85 3.99
CA LEU A 19 18.07 -3.06 5.23
C LEU A 19 17.33 -4.00 6.18
N CYS A 20 16.00 -3.96 6.21
CA CYS A 20 15.18 -4.78 7.09
C CYS A 20 13.94 -5.26 6.33
N PRO A 21 14.05 -6.36 5.55
CA PRO A 21 12.96 -6.84 4.69
C PRO A 21 11.78 -7.44 5.45
N THR A 22 11.86 -7.56 6.77
CA THR A 22 10.79 -8.13 7.59
C THR A 22 10.05 -7.10 8.43
N ASP A 23 10.18 -5.81 8.11
CA ASP A 23 9.50 -4.75 8.83
C ASP A 23 8.09 -4.53 8.27
N ALA A 24 7.09 -5.14 8.91
CA ALA A 24 5.69 -5.03 8.51
C ALA A 24 5.20 -3.58 8.53
N ALA A 25 5.64 -2.77 9.50
CA ALA A 25 5.25 -1.37 9.58
C ALA A 25 5.69 -0.57 8.35
N THR A 26 6.89 -0.83 7.84
CA THR A 26 7.39 -0.16 6.64
C THR A 26 6.57 -0.53 5.42
N TYR A 27 6.20 -1.81 5.25
CA TYR A 27 5.31 -2.23 4.16
C TYR A 27 3.95 -1.53 4.26
N SER A 28 3.37 -1.47 5.46
CA SER A 28 2.08 -0.81 5.66
C SER A 28 2.15 0.68 5.36
N ASN A 29 3.21 1.34 5.76
CA ASN A 29 3.43 2.76 5.46
C ASN A 29 3.60 3.01 3.97
N ARG A 30 4.33 2.14 3.28
CA ARG A 30 4.49 2.24 1.83
C ARG A 30 3.16 2.01 1.11
N ALA A 31 2.35 1.06 1.60
CA ALA A 31 1.01 0.84 1.08
C ALA A 31 0.15 2.10 1.19
N MET A 32 0.21 2.80 2.32
CA MET A 32 -0.50 4.05 2.50
C MET A 32 -0.06 5.10 1.47
N ALA A 33 1.24 5.24 1.25
CA ALA A 33 1.77 6.19 0.28
C ALA A 33 1.30 5.85 -1.13
N HIS A 34 1.30 4.57 -1.51
CA HIS A 34 0.76 4.14 -2.80
C HIS A 34 -0.73 4.45 -2.94
N LEU A 35 -1.52 4.26 -1.87
CA LEU A 35 -2.94 4.62 -1.88
C LEU A 35 -3.15 6.10 -2.15
N LYS A 36 -2.33 6.96 -1.56
CA LYS A 36 -2.42 8.41 -1.78
C LYS A 36 -2.07 8.80 -3.21
N LEU A 37 -1.22 8.03 -3.87
CA LEU A 37 -0.86 8.22 -5.28
C LEU A 37 -1.80 7.48 -6.22
N LYS A 38 -2.85 6.84 -5.71
CA LYS A 38 -3.80 6.05 -6.49
C LYS A 38 -3.16 4.85 -7.21
N GLU A 39 -2.06 4.36 -6.67
CA GLU A 39 -1.36 3.16 -7.15
C GLU A 39 -1.88 1.95 -6.37
N TYR A 40 -3.14 1.58 -6.62
CA TYR A 40 -3.88 0.65 -5.78
C TYR A 40 -3.34 -0.78 -5.82
N ALA A 41 -2.89 -1.24 -6.98
CA ALA A 41 -2.30 -2.59 -7.10
C ALA A 41 -1.03 -2.72 -6.25
N ARG A 42 -0.18 -1.69 -6.27
CA ARG A 42 1.05 -1.67 -5.47
C ARG A 42 0.73 -1.57 -3.98
N ALA A 43 -0.28 -0.77 -3.63
CA ALA A 43 -0.73 -0.67 -2.25
C ALA A 43 -1.20 -2.03 -1.74
N LEU A 44 -1.95 -2.76 -2.56
CA LEU A 44 -2.43 -4.10 -2.21
C LEU A 44 -1.27 -5.06 -1.96
N GLU A 45 -0.27 -5.08 -2.84
CA GLU A 45 0.91 -5.92 -2.69
C GLU A 45 1.64 -5.66 -1.37
N ASP A 46 1.84 -4.38 -1.05
CA ASP A 46 2.52 -3.99 0.19
C ASP A 46 1.70 -4.33 1.42
N ALA A 47 0.39 -4.11 1.38
CA ALA A 47 -0.48 -4.46 2.49
C ALA A 47 -0.48 -5.97 2.75
N GLU A 48 -0.54 -6.78 1.70
CA GLU A 48 -0.47 -8.23 1.80
C GLU A 48 0.88 -8.70 2.35
N ALA A 49 1.98 -8.06 1.92
CA ALA A 49 3.30 -8.37 2.45
C ALA A 49 3.37 -8.09 3.96
N ALA A 50 2.80 -6.96 4.41
CA ALA A 50 2.75 -6.62 5.82
C ALA A 50 1.94 -7.64 6.63
N ILE A 51 0.79 -8.08 6.10
CA ILE A 51 -0.05 -9.09 6.75
C ILE A 51 0.68 -10.43 6.86
N LYS A 52 1.41 -10.80 5.81
CA LYS A 52 2.19 -12.05 5.79
C LYS A 52 3.26 -12.06 6.87
N LEU A 53 3.88 -10.90 7.12
CA LEU A 53 4.90 -10.75 8.14
C LEU A 53 4.32 -10.65 9.55
N LYS A 54 3.13 -10.06 9.67
CA LYS A 54 2.48 -9.87 10.97
C LYS A 54 0.96 -10.01 10.78
N GLU A 55 0.44 -11.20 11.03
CA GLU A 55 -0.95 -11.57 10.74
C GLU A 55 -1.99 -10.75 11.51
N ASP A 56 -1.63 -10.19 12.67
CA ASP A 56 -2.52 -9.39 13.50
C ASP A 56 -2.36 -7.88 13.30
N TYR A 57 -1.70 -7.45 12.24
CA TYR A 57 -1.40 -6.03 12.00
C TYR A 57 -2.62 -5.30 11.42
N VAL A 58 -3.40 -4.67 12.29
CA VAL A 58 -4.67 -4.02 11.94
C VAL A 58 -4.51 -2.97 10.84
N LYS A 59 -3.45 -2.15 10.90
CA LYS A 59 -3.20 -1.11 9.89
C LYS A 59 -3.06 -1.70 8.48
N ALA A 60 -2.41 -2.85 8.36
CA ALA A 60 -2.24 -3.50 7.06
C ALA A 60 -3.57 -3.99 6.49
N TYR A 61 -4.45 -4.54 7.32
CA TYR A 61 -5.80 -4.93 6.90
C TYR A 61 -6.61 -3.73 6.43
N HIS A 62 -6.47 -2.61 7.13
CA HIS A 62 -7.14 -1.37 6.76
C HIS A 62 -6.67 -0.88 5.37
N ARG A 63 -5.36 -0.90 5.14
CA ARG A 63 -4.78 -0.52 3.83
C ARG A 63 -5.24 -1.47 2.73
N ARG A 64 -5.26 -2.78 3.01
CA ARG A 64 -5.73 -3.78 2.05
C ARG A 64 -7.19 -3.55 1.69
N GLY A 65 -8.04 -3.30 2.69
CA GLY A 65 -9.46 -3.03 2.46
C GLY A 65 -9.67 -1.82 1.57
N LYS A 66 -8.94 -0.74 1.82
CA LYS A 66 -9.02 0.47 0.99
C LYS A 66 -8.57 0.21 -0.45
N ALA A 67 -7.50 -0.57 -0.62
CA ALA A 67 -7.02 -0.92 -1.95
C ALA A 67 -8.04 -1.74 -2.73
N TYR A 68 -8.67 -2.73 -2.10
CA TYR A 68 -9.71 -3.54 -2.72
C TYR A 68 -10.92 -2.69 -3.12
N LEU A 69 -11.36 -1.80 -2.23
CA LEU A 69 -12.50 -0.92 -2.56
C LEU A 69 -12.19 -0.04 -3.76
N ALA A 70 -11.00 0.52 -3.81
CA ALA A 70 -10.59 1.39 -4.91
C ALA A 70 -10.50 0.61 -6.23
N LEU A 71 -9.94 -0.60 -6.20
CA LEU A 71 -9.84 -1.45 -7.39
C LEU A 71 -11.21 -1.87 -7.89
N ASN A 72 -12.14 -2.22 -6.99
CA ASN A 72 -13.51 -2.55 -7.37
C ASN A 72 -14.22 -1.39 -8.04
N LYS A 73 -14.05 -0.18 -7.51
CA LYS A 73 -14.66 1.02 -8.11
C LYS A 73 -14.16 1.25 -9.51
N VAL A 74 -12.87 1.07 -9.75
CA VAL A 74 -12.28 1.23 -11.09
C VAL A 74 -12.84 0.17 -12.04
N GLU A 75 -12.90 -1.09 -11.62
CA GLU A 75 -13.45 -2.18 -12.43
C GLU A 75 -14.92 -1.95 -12.78
N MET A 76 -15.72 -1.50 -11.80
CA MET A 76 -17.13 -1.20 -12.03
C MET A 76 -17.30 -0.06 -13.03
N ALA A 77 -16.48 0.98 -12.94
CA ALA A 77 -16.51 2.10 -13.87
C ALA A 77 -16.18 1.65 -15.30
N ILE A 78 -15.21 0.75 -15.44
CA ILE A 78 -14.83 0.21 -16.76
C ILE A 78 -15.97 -0.64 -17.34
N ARG A 79 -16.66 -1.43 -16.52
CA ARG A 79 -17.76 -2.26 -16.97
C ARG A 79 -18.98 -1.47 -17.45
N ASP A 80 -19.19 -0.28 -16.89
CA ASP A 80 -20.31 0.58 -17.24
C ASP A 80 -20.10 1.30 -18.57
N PHE A 81 -18.93 1.21 -19.12
CA PHE A 81 -18.61 1.73 -20.45
C PHE A 81 -18.56 0.60 -21.48
#